data_a635d4e430c3b2c5353b9706c9137a9a
#
_entry.id   a635d4e430c3b2c5353b9706c9137a9a
#
_cell.length_a   1.000
_cell.length_b   1.000
_cell.length_c   1.000
_cell.angle_alpha   90.00
_cell.angle_beta   90.00
_cell.angle_gamma   90.00
#
_symmetry.space_group_name_H-M   'P 1'
#
loop_
_entity.id
_entity.type
_entity.pdbx_description
1 polymer ?
#
loop_
_entity_poly.entity_id
_entity_poly.type
_entity_poly.pdbx_seq_one_letter_code
_entity_poly.pdbx_strand_id
1 'polypeptide(L)'
;MFPNIIIFNKEIPFYSVFALIGIFAVLGYTQALAKKRKSDDIEMLCIMLWSFVGVFVGGHILYGITNIKIIAVLPELLSKCKGFSDVVYIFGQIFGGAVFYGGLFGAMLVCFIYTKKKKLDYAEYVDVAASSIPLFHFFGRLGCFSSGCCYGVESLVGFIMHYSPAAEANGVTRFPVQLVEAGCNLIIFLVLYFLIKKGKAKGKILDIYLLSYAPVRFILEFFRGDAIRGFVGPLSTSQFI
;
A
#
# COMPACT_ATOMS: atom_id res chain seq x y z
N MET A 1 -15.97 -8.44 13.19
CA MET A 1 -15.09 -8.49 12.01
C MET A 1 -15.60 -9.60 11.10
N PHE A 2 -15.63 -9.34 9.83
CA PHE A 2 -16.06 -10.32 8.84
C PHE A 2 -14.91 -10.45 7.84
N PRO A 3 -14.06 -11.49 7.94
CA PRO A 3 -12.90 -11.62 7.06
C PRO A 3 -13.29 -11.87 5.61
N ASN A 4 -14.40 -12.59 5.39
CA ASN A 4 -14.84 -12.98 4.06
C ASN A 4 -16.33 -12.68 3.85
N ILE A 5 -16.69 -12.41 2.61
CA ILE A 5 -18.08 -12.39 2.13
C ILE A 5 -18.27 -13.53 1.11
N ILE A 6 -19.40 -14.20 1.16
CA ILE A 6 -19.72 -15.28 0.21
C ILE A 6 -20.52 -14.68 -0.93
N ILE A 7 -19.96 -14.69 -2.14
CA ILE A 7 -20.62 -14.26 -3.38
C ILE A 7 -20.51 -15.40 -4.39
N PHE A 8 -21.64 -15.85 -4.92
CA PHE A 8 -21.72 -16.98 -5.87
C PHE A 8 -20.97 -18.23 -5.38
N ASN A 9 -21.18 -18.64 -4.13
CA ASN A 9 -20.50 -19.76 -3.47
C ASN A 9 -18.95 -19.66 -3.42
N LYS A 10 -18.39 -18.47 -3.62
CA LYS A 10 -16.96 -18.19 -3.45
C LYS A 10 -16.74 -17.26 -2.28
N GLU A 11 -15.81 -17.60 -1.42
CA GLU A 11 -15.35 -16.72 -0.36
C GLU A 11 -14.43 -15.63 -0.93
N ILE A 12 -14.87 -14.39 -0.80
CA ILE A 12 -14.10 -13.21 -1.21
C ILE A 12 -13.65 -12.50 0.06
N PRO A 13 -12.33 -12.29 0.27
CA PRO A 13 -11.82 -11.53 1.40
C PRO A 13 -12.35 -10.08 1.37
N PHE A 14 -12.85 -9.59 2.51
CA PHE A 14 -13.27 -8.18 2.62
C PHE A 14 -12.14 -7.21 2.33
N TYR A 15 -10.89 -7.61 2.57
CA TYR A 15 -9.73 -6.84 2.17
C TYR A 15 -9.75 -6.52 0.66
N SER A 16 -10.06 -7.50 -0.17
CA SER A 16 -10.14 -7.31 -1.64
C SER A 16 -11.28 -6.38 -2.03
N VAL A 17 -12.41 -6.43 -1.32
CA VAL A 17 -13.54 -5.51 -1.55
C VAL A 17 -13.13 -4.07 -1.24
N PHE A 18 -12.52 -3.82 -0.08
CA PHE A 18 -12.04 -2.49 0.28
C PHE A 18 -10.92 -2.00 -0.66
N ALA A 19 -10.03 -2.89 -1.11
CA ALA A 19 -9.01 -2.55 -2.09
C ALA A 19 -9.63 -2.11 -3.42
N LEU A 20 -10.66 -2.81 -3.91
CA LEU A 20 -11.38 -2.42 -5.12
C LEU A 20 -12.10 -1.08 -4.96
N ILE A 21 -12.80 -0.87 -3.83
CA ILE A 21 -13.44 0.41 -3.52
C ILE A 21 -12.39 1.53 -3.51
N GLY A 22 -11.23 1.28 -2.89
CA GLY A 22 -10.12 2.21 -2.86
C GLY A 22 -9.58 2.57 -4.25
N ILE A 23 -9.43 1.56 -5.13
CA ILE A 23 -9.00 1.78 -6.52
C ILE A 23 -10.00 2.69 -7.25
N PHE A 24 -11.30 2.37 -7.21
CA PHE A 24 -12.31 3.19 -7.87
C PHE A 24 -12.42 4.59 -7.28
N ALA A 25 -12.32 4.73 -5.96
CA ALA A 25 -12.31 6.04 -5.30
C ALA A 25 -11.11 6.90 -5.74
N VAL A 26 -9.92 6.30 -5.81
CA VAL A 26 -8.70 6.97 -6.28
C VAL A 26 -8.80 7.37 -7.74
N LEU A 27 -9.24 6.46 -8.62
CA LEU A 27 -9.42 6.76 -10.04
C LEU A 27 -10.46 7.88 -10.24
N GLY A 28 -11.61 7.79 -9.59
CA GLY A 28 -12.64 8.83 -9.67
C GLY A 28 -12.17 10.19 -9.15
N TYR A 29 -11.45 10.18 -8.02
CA TYR A 29 -10.87 11.39 -7.43
C TYR A 29 -9.84 12.04 -8.35
N THR A 30 -8.86 11.28 -8.85
CA THR A 30 -7.79 11.81 -9.70
C THR A 30 -8.33 12.33 -11.03
N GLN A 31 -9.32 11.66 -11.63
CA GLN A 31 -10.02 12.13 -12.83
C GLN A 31 -10.77 13.46 -12.59
N ALA A 32 -11.55 13.51 -11.50
CA ALA A 32 -12.31 14.73 -11.17
C ALA A 32 -11.37 15.92 -10.85
N LEU A 33 -10.22 15.64 -10.22
CA LEU A 33 -9.24 16.65 -9.88
C LEU A 33 -8.50 17.15 -11.13
N ALA A 34 -8.08 16.25 -12.02
CA ALA A 34 -7.43 16.58 -13.30
C ALA A 34 -8.30 17.51 -14.13
N LYS A 35 -9.60 17.18 -14.31
CA LYS A 35 -10.57 18.04 -15.00
C LYS A 35 -10.67 19.44 -14.38
N LYS A 36 -10.73 19.55 -13.06
CA LYS A 36 -10.78 20.85 -12.36
C LYS A 36 -9.52 21.69 -12.56
N ARG A 37 -8.37 21.03 -12.70
CA ARG A 37 -7.08 21.68 -12.92
C ARG A 37 -6.79 21.96 -14.39
N LYS A 38 -7.70 21.59 -15.28
CA LYS A 38 -7.56 21.68 -16.75
C LYS A 38 -6.36 20.85 -17.28
N SER A 39 -5.99 19.81 -16.54
CA SER A 39 -5.04 18.80 -16.98
C SER A 39 -5.79 17.75 -17.80
N ASP A 40 -5.09 17.07 -18.71
CA ASP A 40 -5.70 16.02 -19.51
C ASP A 40 -6.09 14.82 -18.62
N ASP A 41 -7.37 14.53 -18.53
CA ASP A 41 -7.90 13.47 -17.68
C ASP A 41 -7.64 12.07 -18.25
N ILE A 42 -7.52 11.92 -19.57
CA ILE A 42 -7.15 10.67 -20.21
C ILE A 42 -5.69 10.34 -19.91
N GLU A 43 -4.79 11.33 -20.03
CA GLU A 43 -3.38 11.15 -19.69
C GLU A 43 -3.22 10.87 -18.18
N MET A 44 -4.05 11.49 -17.31
CA MET A 44 -4.07 11.17 -15.88
C MET A 44 -4.48 9.70 -15.63
N LEU A 45 -5.50 9.20 -16.32
CA LEU A 45 -5.90 7.80 -16.22
C LEU A 45 -4.77 6.86 -16.66
N CYS A 46 -4.14 7.16 -17.79
CA CYS A 46 -3.01 6.38 -18.28
C CYS A 46 -1.84 6.36 -17.27
N ILE A 47 -1.51 7.51 -16.68
CA ILE A 47 -0.49 7.61 -15.63
C ILE A 47 -0.85 6.73 -14.43
N MET A 48 -2.09 6.78 -13.96
CA MET A 48 -2.53 5.95 -12.82
C MET A 48 -2.43 4.47 -13.13
N LEU A 49 -2.87 4.02 -14.30
CA LEU A 49 -2.80 2.62 -14.72
C LEU A 49 -1.34 2.14 -14.87
N TRP A 50 -0.50 2.93 -15.52
CA TRP A 50 0.91 2.60 -15.67
C TRP A 50 1.67 2.67 -14.34
N SER A 51 1.34 3.62 -13.46
CA SER A 51 1.91 3.68 -12.12
C SER A 51 1.53 2.47 -11.29
N PHE A 52 0.30 1.92 -11.45
CA PHE A 52 -0.09 0.67 -10.82
C PHE A 52 0.79 -0.51 -11.27
N VAL A 53 1.10 -0.60 -12.57
CA VAL A 53 2.07 -1.59 -13.08
C VAL A 53 3.45 -1.35 -12.46
N GLY A 54 3.87 -0.08 -12.35
CA GLY A 54 5.12 0.30 -11.69
C GLY A 54 5.18 -0.13 -10.22
N VAL A 55 4.08 0.07 -9.48
CA VAL A 55 3.95 -0.40 -8.07
C VAL A 55 4.16 -1.91 -8.00
N PHE A 56 3.44 -2.65 -8.84
CA PHE A 56 3.48 -4.10 -8.83
C PHE A 56 4.90 -4.61 -9.18
N VAL A 57 5.43 -4.21 -10.30
CA VAL A 57 6.75 -4.65 -10.79
C VAL A 57 7.87 -4.23 -9.82
N GLY A 58 7.87 -2.96 -9.41
CA GLY A 58 8.89 -2.44 -8.51
C GLY A 58 8.86 -3.10 -7.13
N GLY A 59 7.66 -3.35 -6.58
CA GLY A 59 7.47 -4.03 -5.30
C GLY A 59 8.03 -5.44 -5.31
N HIS A 60 7.73 -6.22 -6.34
CA HIS A 60 8.21 -7.60 -6.50
C HIS A 60 9.71 -7.65 -6.81
N ILE A 61 10.24 -6.75 -7.65
CA ILE A 61 11.68 -6.68 -7.92
C ILE A 61 12.46 -6.40 -6.64
N LEU A 62 12.05 -5.39 -5.86
CA LEU A 62 12.75 -5.07 -4.61
C LEU A 62 12.62 -6.20 -3.59
N TYR A 63 11.48 -6.90 -3.53
CA TYR A 63 11.35 -8.11 -2.72
C TYR A 63 12.34 -9.20 -3.16
N GLY A 64 12.48 -9.44 -4.45
CA GLY A 64 13.49 -10.37 -4.98
C GLY A 64 14.91 -9.99 -4.54
N ILE A 65 15.26 -8.69 -4.60
CA ILE A 65 16.57 -8.20 -4.15
C ILE A 65 16.78 -8.49 -2.66
N THR A 66 15.77 -8.37 -1.81
CA THR A 66 15.89 -8.73 -0.37
C THR A 66 16.12 -10.21 -0.16
N ASN A 67 15.75 -11.06 -1.12
CA ASN A 67 15.97 -12.51 -1.12
C ASN A 67 17.25 -12.93 -1.86
N ILE A 68 18.26 -12.09 -1.92
CA ILE A 68 19.50 -12.31 -2.70
C ILE A 68 20.20 -13.64 -2.36
N LYS A 69 20.04 -14.14 -1.14
CA LYS A 69 20.58 -15.46 -0.73
C LYS A 69 19.94 -16.62 -1.52
N ILE A 70 18.64 -16.53 -1.83
CA ILE A 70 17.94 -17.53 -2.64
C ILE A 70 18.36 -17.36 -4.10
N ILE A 71 18.54 -16.13 -4.58
CA ILE A 71 19.02 -15.85 -5.93
C ILE A 71 20.43 -16.41 -6.14
N ALA A 72 21.31 -16.31 -5.15
CA ALA A 72 22.67 -16.82 -5.23
C ALA A 72 22.74 -18.36 -5.46
N VAL A 73 21.77 -19.11 -4.93
CA VAL A 73 21.68 -20.58 -5.10
C VAL A 73 20.69 -20.99 -6.21
N LEU A 74 20.15 -20.02 -6.95
CA LEU A 74 19.16 -20.25 -8.00
C LEU A 74 19.64 -21.26 -9.08
N PRO A 75 20.88 -21.23 -9.58
CA PRO A 75 21.36 -22.22 -10.56
C PRO A 75 21.29 -23.65 -10.01
N GLU A 76 21.64 -23.86 -8.74
CA GLU A 76 21.55 -25.17 -8.08
C GLU A 76 20.10 -25.59 -7.89
N LEU A 77 19.21 -24.69 -7.49
CA LEU A 77 17.79 -24.99 -7.34
C LEU A 77 17.14 -25.37 -8.67
N LEU A 78 17.45 -24.64 -9.75
CA LEU A 78 16.92 -24.91 -11.07
C LEU A 78 17.41 -26.25 -11.63
N SER A 79 18.65 -26.67 -11.31
CA SER A 79 19.18 -27.97 -11.76
C SER A 79 18.45 -29.17 -11.11
N LYS A 80 17.79 -28.96 -9.99
CA LYS A 80 17.01 -29.98 -9.25
C LYS A 80 15.53 -30.01 -9.65
N CYS A 81 15.08 -29.07 -10.49
CA CYS A 81 13.68 -28.99 -10.94
C CYS A 81 13.36 -30.18 -11.86
N LYS A 82 12.22 -30.82 -11.62
CA LYS A 82 11.72 -31.94 -12.43
C LYS A 82 10.64 -31.48 -13.43
N GLY A 83 10.09 -30.29 -13.27
CA GLY A 83 9.03 -29.76 -14.12
C GLY A 83 8.86 -28.26 -14.01
N PHE A 84 8.00 -27.72 -14.88
CA PHE A 84 7.70 -26.29 -14.92
C PHE A 84 7.10 -25.76 -13.60
N SER A 85 6.32 -26.59 -12.90
CA SER A 85 5.73 -26.23 -11.59
C SER A 85 6.81 -25.90 -10.54
N ASP A 86 7.93 -26.63 -10.54
CA ASP A 86 9.03 -26.41 -9.60
C ASP A 86 9.69 -25.04 -9.86
N VAL A 87 9.86 -24.71 -11.14
CA VAL A 87 10.39 -23.41 -11.56
C VAL A 87 9.47 -22.28 -11.11
N VAL A 88 8.16 -22.40 -11.34
CA VAL A 88 7.15 -21.40 -10.90
C VAL A 88 7.18 -21.27 -9.39
N TYR A 89 7.30 -22.37 -8.64
CA TYR A 89 7.39 -22.34 -7.18
C TYR A 89 8.63 -21.57 -6.71
N ILE A 90 9.82 -21.84 -7.27
CA ILE A 90 11.06 -21.13 -6.92
C ILE A 90 10.94 -19.63 -7.20
N PHE A 91 10.44 -19.26 -8.38
CA PHE A 91 10.22 -17.84 -8.71
C PHE A 91 9.18 -17.19 -7.78
N GLY A 92 8.14 -17.93 -7.39
CA GLY A 92 7.18 -17.52 -6.38
C GLY A 92 7.82 -17.24 -5.01
N GLN A 93 8.79 -18.06 -4.59
CA GLN A 93 9.54 -17.82 -3.34
C GLN A 93 10.41 -16.56 -3.44
N ILE A 94 11.03 -16.30 -4.59
CA ILE A 94 11.93 -15.16 -4.79
C ILE A 94 11.15 -13.86 -4.94
N PHE A 95 10.08 -13.85 -5.74
CA PHE A 95 9.35 -12.64 -6.14
C PHE A 95 7.90 -12.59 -5.64
N GLY A 96 7.43 -13.56 -4.85
CA GLY A 96 6.03 -13.67 -4.44
C GLY A 96 5.57 -12.65 -3.40
N GLY A 97 6.48 -11.97 -2.73
CA GLY A 97 6.17 -10.86 -1.85
C GLY A 97 6.36 -9.50 -2.51
N ALA A 98 5.95 -8.44 -1.84
CA ALA A 98 6.12 -7.07 -2.32
C ALA A 98 6.67 -6.15 -1.23
N VAL A 99 7.61 -5.28 -1.60
CA VAL A 99 8.19 -4.26 -0.73
C VAL A 99 7.63 -2.89 -1.10
N PHE A 100 7.09 -2.18 -0.12
CA PHE A 100 6.44 -0.88 -0.32
C PHE A 100 7.33 0.12 -1.07
N TYR A 101 8.59 0.27 -0.67
CA TYR A 101 9.52 1.20 -1.32
C TYR A 101 9.80 0.87 -2.78
N GLY A 102 9.88 -0.43 -3.11
CA GLY A 102 9.99 -0.86 -4.50
C GLY A 102 8.79 -0.41 -5.32
N GLY A 103 7.60 -0.56 -4.77
CA GLY A 103 6.37 -0.07 -5.41
C GLY A 103 6.35 1.45 -5.57
N LEU A 104 6.73 2.19 -4.54
CA LEU A 104 6.79 3.65 -4.59
C LEU A 104 7.77 4.15 -5.67
N PHE A 105 9.01 3.65 -5.66
CA PHE A 105 10.00 4.02 -6.68
C PHE A 105 9.59 3.57 -8.07
N GLY A 106 8.99 2.39 -8.21
CA GLY A 106 8.47 1.90 -9.48
C GLY A 106 7.38 2.80 -10.05
N ALA A 107 6.42 3.23 -9.22
CA ALA A 107 5.38 4.17 -9.63
C ALA A 107 5.95 5.53 -10.05
N MET A 108 6.87 6.09 -9.26
CA MET A 108 7.52 7.36 -9.56
C MET A 108 8.31 7.30 -10.88
N LEU A 109 9.07 6.22 -11.08
CA LEU A 109 9.85 6.01 -12.31
C LEU A 109 8.96 5.93 -13.54
N VAL A 110 7.88 5.16 -13.46
CA VAL A 110 6.93 5.02 -14.58
C VAL A 110 6.24 6.34 -14.87
N CYS A 111 5.78 7.06 -13.84
CA CYS A 111 5.19 8.39 -13.98
C CYS A 111 6.18 9.37 -14.64
N PHE A 112 7.44 9.37 -14.22
CA PHE A 112 8.49 10.20 -14.81
C PHE A 112 8.74 9.87 -16.30
N ILE A 113 8.89 8.58 -16.63
CA ILE A 113 9.11 8.15 -18.01
C ILE A 113 7.92 8.53 -18.89
N TYR A 114 6.69 8.30 -18.41
CA TYR A 114 5.48 8.57 -19.16
C TYR A 114 5.30 10.06 -19.43
N THR A 115 5.39 10.89 -18.39
CA THR A 115 5.24 12.35 -18.52
C THR A 115 6.33 12.95 -19.40
N LYS A 116 7.58 12.47 -19.31
CA LYS A 116 8.67 12.89 -20.18
C LYS A 116 8.41 12.54 -21.65
N LYS A 117 7.95 11.32 -21.93
CA LYS A 117 7.62 10.87 -23.31
C LYS A 117 6.48 11.67 -23.92
N LYS A 118 5.47 12.00 -23.11
CA LYS A 118 4.27 12.75 -23.53
C LYS A 118 4.46 14.27 -23.45
N LYS A 119 5.62 14.77 -22.97
CA LYS A 119 5.91 16.19 -22.75
C LYS A 119 4.90 16.87 -21.81
N LEU A 120 4.46 16.15 -20.76
CA LEU A 120 3.53 16.62 -19.72
C LEU A 120 4.30 17.23 -18.56
N ASP A 121 3.63 18.11 -17.78
CA ASP A 121 4.19 18.65 -16.54
C ASP A 121 4.21 17.59 -15.45
N TYR A 122 5.38 16.98 -15.20
CA TYR A 122 5.57 15.92 -14.20
C TYR A 122 5.05 16.32 -12.81
N ALA A 123 5.36 17.54 -12.36
CA ALA A 123 4.97 18.01 -11.04
C ALA A 123 3.43 18.06 -10.88
N GLU A 124 2.72 18.49 -11.92
CA GLU A 124 1.26 18.55 -11.93
C GLU A 124 0.64 17.18 -11.76
N TYR A 125 1.08 16.19 -12.56
CA TYR A 125 0.52 14.84 -12.51
C TYR A 125 0.91 14.07 -11.26
N VAL A 126 2.16 14.25 -10.78
CA VAL A 126 2.62 13.64 -9.51
C VAL A 126 1.85 14.20 -8.33
N ASP A 127 1.61 15.51 -8.28
CA ASP A 127 0.84 16.10 -7.19
C ASP A 127 -0.58 15.52 -7.11
N VAL A 128 -1.25 15.38 -8.27
CA VAL A 128 -2.59 14.76 -8.31
C VAL A 128 -2.53 13.31 -7.86
N ALA A 129 -1.58 12.51 -8.38
CA ALA A 129 -1.42 11.11 -8.01
C ALA A 129 -1.07 10.95 -6.52
N ALA A 130 -0.09 11.71 -6.02
CA ALA A 130 0.38 11.65 -4.65
C ALA A 130 -0.73 12.00 -3.64
N SER A 131 -1.59 12.98 -3.96
CA SER A 131 -2.72 13.32 -3.09
C SER A 131 -3.74 12.20 -2.92
N SER A 132 -3.77 11.24 -3.84
CA SER A 132 -4.66 10.08 -3.77
C SER A 132 -4.11 8.93 -2.90
N ILE A 133 -2.82 8.91 -2.60
CA ILE A 133 -2.19 7.82 -1.82
C ILE A 133 -2.85 7.65 -0.45
N PRO A 134 -3.04 8.70 0.38
CA PRO A 134 -3.67 8.52 1.68
C PRO A 134 -5.14 8.10 1.57
N LEU A 135 -5.84 8.43 0.48
CA LEU A 135 -7.19 7.92 0.23
C LEU A 135 -7.19 6.40 0.01
N PHE A 136 -6.23 5.88 -0.77
CA PHE A 136 -6.07 4.44 -0.94
C PHE A 136 -5.68 3.75 0.37
N HIS A 137 -4.77 4.34 1.15
CA HIS A 137 -4.38 3.84 2.47
C HIS A 137 -5.58 3.77 3.43
N PHE A 138 -6.46 4.76 3.43
CA PHE A 138 -7.69 4.74 4.23
C PHE A 138 -8.50 3.46 3.97
N PHE A 139 -8.82 3.16 2.72
CA PHE A 139 -9.55 1.94 2.36
C PHE A 139 -8.76 0.67 2.68
N GLY A 140 -7.45 0.66 2.43
CA GLY A 140 -6.58 -0.46 2.77
C GLY A 140 -6.60 -0.77 4.27
N ARG A 141 -6.62 0.24 5.16
CA ARG A 141 -6.70 0.04 6.61
C ARG A 141 -8.07 -0.43 7.07
N LEU A 142 -9.16 0.00 6.43
CA LEU A 142 -10.48 -0.58 6.65
C LEU A 142 -10.51 -2.06 6.25
N GLY A 143 -9.84 -2.42 5.15
CA GLY A 143 -9.66 -3.81 4.73
C GLY A 143 -8.86 -4.62 5.76
N CYS A 144 -7.75 -4.09 6.29
CA CYS A 144 -6.98 -4.73 7.36
C CYS A 144 -7.83 -4.95 8.62
N PHE A 145 -8.64 -3.97 9.02
CA PHE A 145 -9.53 -4.09 10.16
C PHE A 145 -10.58 -5.18 9.94
N SER A 146 -11.22 -5.22 8.78
CA SER A 146 -12.21 -6.24 8.45
C SER A 146 -11.62 -7.65 8.42
N SER A 147 -10.42 -7.82 7.87
CA SER A 147 -9.71 -9.11 7.78
C SER A 147 -9.06 -9.53 9.09
N GLY A 148 -9.00 -8.65 10.11
CA GLY A 148 -8.37 -8.97 11.38
C GLY A 148 -6.85 -9.06 11.35
N CYS A 149 -6.18 -8.52 10.32
CA CYS A 149 -4.71 -8.44 10.25
C CYS A 149 -4.19 -7.11 10.78
N CYS A 150 -2.87 -7.01 11.02
CA CYS A 150 -2.22 -5.77 11.47
C CYS A 150 -2.83 -5.20 12.76
N TYR A 151 -3.19 -6.07 13.69
CA TYR A 151 -3.89 -5.74 14.92
C TYR A 151 -3.00 -4.97 15.92
N GLY A 152 -3.66 -4.29 16.86
CA GLY A 152 -3.00 -3.56 17.94
C GLY A 152 -2.68 -4.43 19.15
N VAL A 153 -1.98 -3.83 20.11
CA VAL A 153 -1.71 -4.42 21.43
C VAL A 153 -3.01 -4.68 22.18
N GLU A 154 -2.95 -5.54 23.19
CA GLU A 154 -4.05 -5.73 24.15
C GLU A 154 -4.34 -4.41 24.84
N SER A 155 -5.61 -4.06 24.96
CA SER A 155 -6.04 -2.77 25.49
C SER A 155 -7.42 -2.88 26.13
N LEU A 156 -7.69 -2.05 27.12
CA LEU A 156 -9.03 -1.90 27.71
C LEU A 156 -10.00 -1.20 26.76
N VAL A 157 -9.49 -0.46 25.78
CA VAL A 157 -10.27 0.27 24.79
C VAL A 157 -10.02 -0.32 23.41
N GLY A 158 -11.08 -0.79 22.73
CA GLY A 158 -10.96 -1.34 21.40
C GLY A 158 -12.04 -2.36 21.06
N PHE A 159 -11.69 -3.34 20.23
CA PHE A 159 -12.61 -4.36 19.75
C PHE A 159 -12.05 -5.76 20.02
N ILE A 160 -12.95 -6.68 20.41
CA ILE A 160 -12.62 -8.09 20.51
C ILE A 160 -12.54 -8.66 19.09
N MET A 161 -11.42 -9.30 18.79
CA MET A 161 -11.22 -9.97 17.50
C MET A 161 -11.72 -11.42 17.61
N HIS A 162 -12.45 -11.89 16.61
CA HIS A 162 -13.01 -13.24 16.60
C HIS A 162 -12.56 -14.09 15.39
N TYR A 163 -12.15 -13.46 14.31
CA TYR A 163 -11.85 -14.14 13.04
C TYR A 163 -10.54 -13.65 12.43
N SER A 164 -9.57 -13.31 13.27
CA SER A 164 -8.23 -13.00 12.80
C SER A 164 -7.56 -14.27 12.28
N PRO A 165 -6.80 -14.21 11.17
CA PRO A 165 -5.95 -15.31 10.73
C PRO A 165 -4.82 -15.63 11.73
N ALA A 166 -4.48 -14.68 12.61
CA ALA A 166 -3.56 -14.88 13.73
C ALA A 166 -4.36 -15.37 14.95
N ALA A 167 -4.19 -16.62 15.33
CA ALA A 167 -4.96 -17.25 16.41
C ALA A 167 -4.84 -16.49 17.75
N GLU A 168 -3.65 -15.99 18.04
CA GLU A 168 -3.32 -15.20 19.24
C GLU A 168 -4.00 -13.83 19.31
N ALA A 169 -4.55 -13.36 18.21
CA ALA A 169 -5.29 -12.11 18.18
C ALA A 169 -6.74 -12.27 18.65
N ASN A 170 -7.30 -13.47 18.57
CA ASN A 170 -8.71 -13.72 18.82
C ASN A 170 -9.04 -13.81 20.32
N GLY A 171 -10.29 -13.46 20.67
CA GLY A 171 -10.81 -13.53 22.04
C GLY A 171 -10.31 -12.42 22.98
N VAL A 172 -9.48 -11.50 22.50
CA VAL A 172 -8.85 -10.44 23.30
C VAL A 172 -9.25 -9.08 22.75
N THR A 173 -9.51 -8.12 23.67
CA THR A 173 -9.75 -6.72 23.27
C THR A 173 -8.44 -6.09 22.85
N ARG A 174 -8.40 -5.55 21.63
CA ARG A 174 -7.20 -4.95 21.05
C ARG A 174 -7.43 -3.51 20.62
N PHE A 175 -6.40 -2.69 20.78
CA PHE A 175 -6.42 -1.31 20.32
C PHE A 175 -6.66 -1.26 18.81
N PRO A 176 -7.61 -0.43 18.31
CA PRO A 176 -8.00 -0.42 16.90
C PRO A 176 -7.03 0.40 16.04
N VAL A 177 -5.75 0.01 16.06
CA VAL A 177 -4.67 0.73 15.35
C VAL A 177 -4.97 0.93 13.86
N GLN A 178 -5.64 -0.03 13.22
CA GLN A 178 -6.03 0.06 11.82
C GLN A 178 -7.01 1.22 11.57
N LEU A 179 -8.00 1.38 12.44
CA LEU A 179 -9.00 2.46 12.32
C LEU A 179 -8.39 3.82 12.63
N VAL A 180 -7.51 3.89 13.63
CA VAL A 180 -6.78 5.13 13.94
C VAL A 180 -5.91 5.54 12.76
N GLU A 181 -5.17 4.60 12.17
CA GLU A 181 -4.35 4.86 10.98
C GLU A 181 -5.20 5.26 9.76
N ALA A 182 -6.37 4.63 9.59
CA ALA A 182 -7.34 5.03 8.56
C ALA A 182 -7.78 6.48 8.77
N GLY A 183 -8.17 6.85 9.99
CA GLY A 183 -8.56 8.23 10.33
C GLY A 183 -7.45 9.26 10.05
N CYS A 184 -6.21 8.95 10.44
CA CYS A 184 -5.06 9.80 10.14
C CYS A 184 -4.87 9.97 8.63
N ASN A 185 -4.95 8.90 7.84
CA ASN A 185 -4.83 8.96 6.39
C ASN A 185 -5.97 9.78 5.76
N LEU A 186 -7.19 9.67 6.28
CA LEU A 186 -8.31 10.49 5.80
C LEU A 186 -8.06 11.99 6.06
N ILE A 187 -7.54 12.34 7.24
CA ILE A 187 -7.17 13.72 7.56
C ILE A 187 -6.07 14.23 6.63
N ILE A 188 -5.01 13.44 6.42
CA ILE A 188 -3.93 13.78 5.49
C ILE A 188 -4.49 13.99 4.08
N PHE A 189 -5.37 13.10 3.60
CA PHE A 189 -6.04 13.24 2.32
C PHE A 189 -6.78 14.56 2.19
N LEU A 190 -7.58 14.93 3.19
CA LEU A 190 -8.33 16.19 3.19
C LEU A 190 -7.40 17.39 3.15
N VAL A 191 -6.32 17.38 3.93
CA VAL A 191 -5.31 18.46 3.91
C VAL A 191 -4.68 18.59 2.52
N LEU A 192 -4.23 17.49 1.91
CA LEU A 192 -3.64 17.51 0.58
C LEU A 192 -4.64 17.97 -0.50
N TYR A 193 -5.89 17.51 -0.40
CA TYR A 193 -6.97 17.95 -1.29
C TYR A 193 -7.15 19.47 -1.25
N PHE A 194 -7.20 20.07 -0.05
CA PHE A 194 -7.37 21.52 0.08
C PHE A 194 -6.13 22.29 -0.38
N LEU A 195 -4.92 21.77 -0.17
CA LEU A 195 -3.68 22.37 -0.68
C LEU A 195 -3.69 22.43 -2.21
N ILE A 196 -4.00 21.32 -2.86
CA ILE A 196 -4.09 21.25 -4.32
C ILE A 196 -5.22 22.13 -4.84
N LYS A 197 -6.40 22.09 -4.25
CA LYS A 197 -7.54 22.91 -4.65
C LYS A 197 -7.24 24.41 -4.61
N LYS A 198 -6.42 24.84 -3.65
CA LYS A 198 -5.96 26.23 -3.50
C LYS A 198 -4.75 26.59 -4.37
N GLY A 199 -4.25 25.65 -5.19
CA GLY A 199 -3.05 25.82 -6.00
C GLY A 199 -1.76 26.01 -5.19
N LYS A 200 -1.78 25.59 -3.92
CA LYS A 200 -0.62 25.68 -3.02
C LYS A 200 0.25 24.43 -3.12
N ALA A 201 1.54 24.58 -2.85
CA ALA A 201 2.51 23.48 -2.75
C ALA A 201 2.68 22.67 -4.07
N LYS A 202 2.60 23.35 -5.24
CA LYS A 202 2.86 22.71 -6.54
C LYS A 202 4.25 22.03 -6.54
N GLY A 203 4.30 20.76 -6.93
CA GLY A 203 5.51 19.92 -6.96
C GLY A 203 5.97 19.42 -5.58
N LYS A 204 5.17 19.64 -4.50
CA LYS A 204 5.55 19.28 -3.12
C LYS A 204 4.51 18.40 -2.42
N ILE A 205 3.47 17.98 -3.09
CA ILE A 205 2.37 17.21 -2.46
C ILE A 205 2.87 15.86 -1.98
N LEU A 206 3.75 15.21 -2.75
CA LEU A 206 4.36 13.94 -2.32
C LEU A 206 5.21 14.12 -1.07
N ASP A 207 6.04 15.17 -1.02
CA ASP A 207 6.89 15.46 0.13
C ASP A 207 6.05 15.73 1.38
N ILE A 208 4.98 16.52 1.24
CA ILE A 208 4.06 16.82 2.35
C ILE A 208 3.37 15.52 2.83
N TYR A 209 2.96 14.65 1.90
CA TYR A 209 2.40 13.35 2.27
C TYR A 209 3.39 12.53 3.09
N LEU A 210 4.61 12.34 2.59
CA LEU A 210 5.63 11.53 3.25
C LEU A 210 5.97 12.08 4.64
N LEU A 211 6.19 13.41 4.74
CA LEU A 211 6.50 14.09 6.01
C LEU A 211 5.33 14.04 7.00
N SER A 212 4.08 14.01 6.52
CA SER A 212 2.91 13.90 7.39
C SER A 212 2.65 12.46 7.85
N TYR A 213 2.86 11.48 6.96
CA TYR A 213 2.59 10.08 7.25
C TYR A 213 3.68 9.42 8.10
N ALA A 214 4.96 9.78 7.91
CA ALA A 214 6.07 9.16 8.62
C ALA A 214 5.93 9.26 10.16
N PRO A 215 5.61 10.43 10.77
CA PRO A 215 5.37 10.52 12.21
C PRO A 215 4.17 9.67 12.67
N VAL A 216 3.08 9.68 11.90
CA VAL A 216 1.89 8.86 12.19
C VAL A 216 2.27 7.40 12.24
N ARG A 217 2.99 6.92 11.22
CA ARG A 217 3.44 5.54 11.14
C ARG A 217 4.40 5.18 12.27
N PHE A 218 5.35 6.06 12.59
CA PHE A 218 6.31 5.85 13.68
C PHE A 218 5.59 5.70 15.03
N ILE A 219 4.64 6.58 15.34
CA ILE A 219 3.91 6.56 16.60
C ILE A 219 2.99 5.33 16.69
N LEU A 220 2.23 5.04 15.62
CA LEU A 220 1.29 3.92 15.62
C LEU A 220 1.98 2.56 15.70
N GLU A 221 3.25 2.48 15.33
CA GLU A 221 4.03 1.24 15.44
C GLU A 221 4.16 0.76 16.90
N PHE A 222 4.20 1.65 17.88
CA PHE A 222 4.23 1.28 19.30
C PHE A 222 2.91 0.64 19.79
N PHE A 223 1.82 0.89 19.09
CA PHE A 223 0.49 0.34 19.41
C PHE A 223 0.16 -0.92 18.61
N ARG A 224 1.09 -1.43 17.83
CA ARG A 224 0.88 -2.66 17.06
C ARG A 224 1.23 -3.89 17.89
N GLY A 225 0.40 -4.94 17.78
CA GLY A 225 0.54 -6.20 18.52
C GLY A 225 1.09 -7.37 17.68
N ASP A 226 1.15 -7.23 16.35
CA ASP A 226 1.61 -8.30 15.47
C ASP A 226 3.14 -8.41 15.43
N ALA A 227 3.68 -9.57 15.80
CA ALA A 227 5.13 -9.82 15.93
C ALA A 227 5.85 -10.08 14.59
N ILE A 228 5.12 -10.28 13.49
CA ILE A 228 5.66 -10.70 12.17
C ILE A 228 6.57 -9.65 11.51
N ARG A 229 6.58 -8.42 12.02
CA ARG A 229 7.22 -7.24 11.40
C ARG A 229 8.75 -7.25 11.40
N GLY A 230 9.37 -8.07 12.24
CA GLY A 230 10.80 -8.01 12.52
C GLY A 230 11.21 -6.78 13.35
N PHE A 231 12.30 -6.91 14.05
CA PHE A 231 12.87 -5.84 14.88
C PHE A 231 14.35 -5.67 14.58
N VAL A 232 14.85 -4.43 14.64
CA VAL A 232 16.25 -4.08 14.57
C VAL A 232 16.57 -3.35 15.86
N GLY A 233 17.14 -4.07 16.83
CA GLY A 233 17.28 -3.55 18.20
C GLY A 233 15.92 -3.29 18.86
N PRO A 234 15.69 -2.13 19.49
CA PRO A 234 14.44 -1.79 20.14
C PRO A 234 13.34 -1.28 19.18
N LEU A 235 13.68 -1.04 17.92
CA LEU A 235 12.78 -0.50 16.91
C LEU A 235 12.30 -1.58 15.95
N SER A 236 11.08 -1.46 15.47
CA SER A 236 10.60 -2.30 14.37
C SER A 236 11.29 -1.92 13.05
N THR A 237 11.32 -2.84 12.09
CA THR A 237 11.84 -2.54 10.74
C THR A 237 11.14 -1.34 10.11
N SER A 238 9.85 -1.13 10.40
CA SER A 238 9.08 0.02 9.92
C SER A 238 9.46 1.35 10.57
N GLN A 239 10.07 1.33 11.76
CA GLN A 239 10.55 2.54 12.45
C GLN A 239 12.01 2.86 12.10
N PHE A 240 12.75 1.84 11.68
CA PHE A 240 14.15 1.99 11.29
C PHE A 240 14.34 2.59 9.89
N ILE A 241 13.37 2.37 9.01
CA ILE A 241 13.35 2.88 7.64
C ILE A 241 12.65 4.22 7.56
#